data_56286530a96240c8a2a35341342db94f
#
_entry.id   56286530a96240c8a2a35341342db94f
#
_cell.length_a   1.000
_cell.length_b   1.000
_cell.length_c   1.000
_cell.angle_alpha   90.00
_cell.angle_beta   90.00
_cell.angle_gamma   90.00
#
_symmetry.space_group_name_H-M   'P 1'
#
loop_
_entity.id
_entity.type
_entity.pdbx_description
1 polymer ?
#
loop_
_entity_poly.entity_id
_entity_poly.type
_entity_poly.pdbx_seq_one_letter_code
_entity_poly.pdbx_strand_id
1 'polypeptide(L)'
;RHRDFDLRKFVENHFWLPEVYSSEYVSDPQNSLKEHIDQLWPVLTREPQDHIPWSSLLALPQSYIVPGGRFSETYYWDSYFTMLGLAESGREDLLKCMADNFAWMIENYGHIPNGNRTYYLSRSQPPVFALMVELFEEDGVRGARRYLDHLKMEYAFWMDGAESLIPNQAYRHVVRMPDGSLLNRYWDDRDTPRDESWLEDVETAKHSGRPPNEVYRDLRAGAASGWDYSSRWLRDTGRLASIRTTQFIPIDLNAFLFKLESAIANISALKGEKETEALFRQKASARRDAVNRYLWDDENGIYRDYDWRREQLALFSAAAIVPLYVGMANHEQADRLAVSYTH
;
A
#
# COMPACT_ATOMS: atom_id res chain seq x y z
N ARG A 1 -28.89 -29.08 -2.48
CA ARG A 1 -27.65 -29.74 -2.00
C ARG A 1 -27.74 -31.17 -2.48
N HIS A 2 -27.00 -31.58 -3.49
CA HIS A 2 -26.83 -33.00 -3.83
C HIS A 2 -26.02 -33.65 -2.72
N ARG A 3 -26.60 -34.66 -2.04
CA ARG A 3 -25.98 -35.38 -0.92
C ARG A 3 -24.72 -36.18 -1.28
N ASP A 4 -24.48 -36.38 -2.58
CA ASP A 4 -23.40 -37.22 -3.10
C ASP A 4 -22.34 -36.39 -3.87
N PHE A 5 -22.32 -35.03 -3.71
CA PHE A 5 -21.32 -34.18 -4.35
C PHE A 5 -20.02 -34.19 -3.53
N ASP A 6 -18.99 -34.83 -4.07
CA ASP A 6 -17.64 -34.84 -3.54
C ASP A 6 -16.86 -33.65 -4.12
N LEU A 7 -16.73 -32.57 -3.33
CA LEU A 7 -16.03 -31.35 -3.70
C LEU A 7 -14.56 -31.64 -4.03
N ARG A 8 -13.89 -32.49 -3.24
CA ARG A 8 -12.47 -32.80 -3.46
C ARG A 8 -12.27 -33.44 -4.82
N LYS A 9 -13.06 -34.47 -5.12
CA LYS A 9 -13.02 -35.19 -6.40
C LYS A 9 -13.39 -34.28 -7.58
N PHE A 10 -14.32 -33.36 -7.38
CA PHE A 10 -14.66 -32.34 -8.37
C PHE A 10 -13.46 -31.44 -8.66
N VAL A 11 -12.81 -30.90 -7.62
CA VAL A 11 -11.64 -30.02 -7.76
C VAL A 11 -10.49 -30.77 -8.44
N GLU A 12 -10.15 -31.98 -7.99
CA GLU A 12 -9.08 -32.78 -8.55
C GLU A 12 -9.31 -33.14 -10.05
N ASN A 13 -10.57 -33.27 -10.47
CA ASN A 13 -10.91 -33.61 -11.86
C ASN A 13 -11.04 -32.41 -12.81
N HIS A 14 -11.25 -31.20 -12.28
CA HIS A 14 -11.58 -30.03 -13.11
C HIS A 14 -10.60 -28.85 -12.96
N PHE A 15 -9.74 -28.90 -11.95
CA PHE A 15 -8.75 -27.85 -11.69
C PHE A 15 -7.37 -28.49 -11.58
N TRP A 16 -6.40 -27.81 -12.14
CA TRP A 16 -5.01 -28.09 -11.83
C TRP A 16 -4.68 -27.43 -10.48
N LEU A 17 -4.32 -28.26 -9.51
CA LEU A 17 -3.86 -27.75 -8.22
C LEU A 17 -2.34 -27.58 -8.29
N PRO A 18 -1.80 -26.40 -7.98
CA PRO A 18 -0.37 -26.25 -7.87
C PRO A 18 0.13 -27.24 -6.82
N GLU A 19 1.23 -27.89 -7.10
CA GLU A 19 1.93 -28.64 -6.05
C GLU A 19 2.18 -27.67 -4.89
N VAL A 20 1.84 -28.10 -3.70
CA VAL A 20 2.21 -27.33 -2.51
C VAL A 20 3.72 -27.26 -2.53
N TYR A 21 4.27 -26.08 -2.83
CA TYR A 21 5.70 -25.86 -2.78
C TYR A 21 6.17 -26.15 -1.35
N SER A 22 6.42 -27.39 -1.04
CA SER A 22 7.28 -27.75 0.07
C SER A 22 8.68 -27.39 -0.41
N SER A 23 9.17 -26.20 -0.04
CA SER A 23 10.58 -25.95 -0.23
C SER A 23 11.31 -27.06 0.52
N GLU A 24 12.24 -27.76 -0.14
CA GLU A 24 13.14 -28.71 0.53
C GLU A 24 14.08 -27.99 1.51
N TYR A 25 13.90 -26.69 1.67
CA TYR A 25 14.70 -25.87 2.57
C TYR A 25 14.49 -26.28 4.02
N VAL A 26 15.55 -26.73 4.64
CA VAL A 26 15.63 -27.01 6.07
C VAL A 26 16.56 -25.98 6.72
N SER A 27 16.01 -25.22 7.67
CA SER A 27 16.82 -24.24 8.42
C SER A 27 17.91 -24.96 9.22
N ASP A 28 19.15 -24.49 9.07
CA ASP A 28 20.26 -24.94 9.91
C ASP A 28 20.27 -24.10 11.21
N PRO A 29 20.08 -24.71 12.40
CA PRO A 29 20.07 -24.00 13.66
C PRO A 29 21.44 -23.40 14.04
N GLN A 30 22.51 -23.73 13.33
CA GLN A 30 23.83 -23.15 13.54
C GLN A 30 24.08 -21.87 12.73
N ASN A 31 23.23 -21.57 11.76
CA ASN A 31 23.35 -20.34 10.99
C ASN A 31 23.05 -19.11 11.85
N SER A 32 23.81 -18.06 11.63
CA SER A 32 23.42 -16.72 12.07
C SER A 32 22.11 -16.28 11.41
N LEU A 33 21.44 -15.29 11.98
CA LEU A 33 20.21 -14.72 11.39
C LEU A 33 20.46 -14.23 9.95
N LYS A 34 21.60 -13.59 9.68
CA LYS A 34 21.95 -13.10 8.34
C LYS A 34 22.12 -14.24 7.35
N GLU A 35 22.88 -15.28 7.70
CA GLU A 35 23.06 -16.45 6.85
C GLU A 35 21.75 -17.16 6.55
N HIS A 36 20.87 -17.28 7.54
CA HIS A 36 19.53 -17.83 7.35
C HIS A 36 18.70 -17.01 6.35
N ILE A 37 18.70 -15.67 6.49
CA ILE A 37 18.00 -14.77 5.56
C ILE A 37 18.58 -14.89 4.15
N ASP A 38 19.91 -14.86 4.00
CA ASP A 38 20.57 -14.95 2.70
C ASP A 38 20.24 -16.28 1.98
N GLN A 39 20.06 -17.37 2.72
CA GLN A 39 19.64 -18.66 2.18
C GLN A 39 18.15 -18.70 1.79
N LEU A 40 17.32 -17.83 2.35
CA LEU A 40 15.90 -17.75 1.99
C LEU A 40 15.65 -17.03 0.68
N TRP A 41 16.51 -16.10 0.25
CA TRP A 41 16.27 -15.35 -0.99
C TRP A 41 16.01 -16.24 -2.20
N PRO A 42 16.82 -17.29 -2.50
CA PRO A 42 16.54 -18.21 -3.61
C PRO A 42 15.21 -18.97 -3.43
N VAL A 43 14.87 -19.35 -2.19
CA VAL A 43 13.64 -20.09 -1.87
C VAL A 43 12.38 -19.26 -2.12
N LEU A 44 12.46 -17.95 -1.85
CA LEU A 44 11.34 -17.01 -1.98
C LEU A 44 11.29 -16.32 -3.36
N THR A 45 12.31 -16.51 -4.20
CA THR A 45 12.33 -15.98 -5.57
C THR A 45 11.35 -16.75 -6.45
N ARG A 46 10.65 -16.03 -7.29
CA ARG A 46 9.82 -16.55 -8.40
C ARG A 46 10.36 -16.01 -9.70
N GLU A 47 10.41 -16.87 -10.71
CA GLU A 47 10.94 -16.55 -12.02
C GLU A 47 9.80 -16.31 -13.03
N PRO A 48 9.99 -15.47 -14.06
CA PRO A 48 8.96 -15.22 -15.08
C PRO A 48 8.43 -16.49 -15.74
N GLN A 49 9.29 -17.48 -15.95
CA GLN A 49 8.94 -18.77 -16.56
C GLN A 49 8.07 -19.67 -15.66
N ASP A 50 7.97 -19.38 -14.37
CA ASP A 50 7.13 -20.13 -13.42
C ASP A 50 5.65 -19.76 -13.56
N HIS A 51 5.32 -18.80 -14.43
CA HIS A 51 3.94 -18.39 -14.67
C HIS A 51 3.12 -19.51 -15.32
N ILE A 52 1.99 -19.80 -14.71
CA ILE A 52 1.07 -20.84 -15.16
C ILE A 52 -0.07 -20.18 -15.94
N PRO A 53 -0.30 -20.57 -17.22
CA PRO A 53 -1.44 -20.11 -18.00
C PRO A 53 -2.76 -20.37 -17.27
N TRP A 54 -3.73 -19.46 -17.47
CA TRP A 54 -5.07 -19.54 -16.86
C TRP A 54 -5.12 -19.39 -15.34
N SER A 55 -3.99 -19.01 -14.73
CA SER A 55 -3.92 -18.60 -13.33
C SER A 55 -4.47 -17.18 -13.14
N SER A 56 -4.95 -16.88 -11.92
CA SER A 56 -5.22 -15.49 -11.51
C SER A 56 -3.93 -14.68 -11.28
N LEU A 57 -2.77 -15.34 -11.21
CA LEU A 57 -1.47 -14.70 -11.06
C LEU A 57 -1.15 -13.86 -12.30
N LEU A 58 -0.80 -12.60 -12.12
CA LEU A 58 -0.32 -11.73 -13.18
C LEU A 58 1.14 -12.05 -13.48
N ALA A 59 1.44 -12.33 -14.74
CA ALA A 59 2.82 -12.56 -15.19
C ALA A 59 3.63 -11.27 -15.04
N LEU A 60 4.82 -11.39 -14.48
CA LEU A 60 5.77 -10.29 -14.34
C LEU A 60 7.00 -10.55 -15.21
N PRO A 61 7.61 -9.51 -15.80
CA PRO A 61 8.71 -9.68 -16.75
C PRO A 61 10.05 -10.01 -16.10
N GLN A 62 10.21 -9.78 -14.80
CA GLN A 62 11.45 -10.03 -14.05
C GLN A 62 11.18 -10.94 -12.86
N SER A 63 12.25 -11.51 -12.30
CA SER A 63 12.21 -12.24 -11.04
C SER A 63 11.67 -11.37 -9.91
N TYR A 64 10.97 -11.97 -8.96
CA TYR A 64 10.40 -11.28 -7.80
C TYR A 64 10.41 -12.15 -6.56
N ILE A 65 10.39 -11.49 -5.40
CA ILE A 65 10.34 -12.15 -4.09
C ILE A 65 8.90 -12.19 -3.60
N VAL A 66 8.51 -13.32 -3.02
CA VAL A 66 7.23 -13.50 -2.33
C VAL A 66 7.45 -13.55 -0.82
N PRO A 67 6.43 -13.19 0.01
CA PRO A 67 6.56 -13.24 1.47
C PRO A 67 6.80 -14.66 2.02
N GLY A 68 6.36 -15.69 1.30
CA GLY A 68 6.49 -17.09 1.68
C GLY A 68 5.30 -17.64 2.47
N GLY A 69 5.42 -18.88 2.93
CA GLY A 69 4.31 -19.59 3.54
C GLY A 69 3.14 -19.76 2.55
N ARG A 70 1.94 -19.33 2.95
CA ARG A 70 0.75 -19.36 2.07
C ARG A 70 0.71 -18.26 1.02
N PHE A 71 1.60 -17.27 1.09
CA PHE A 71 1.65 -16.12 0.18
C PHE A 71 2.61 -16.38 -0.96
N SER A 72 2.08 -16.64 -2.14
CA SER A 72 2.82 -16.93 -3.37
C SER A 72 2.80 -15.79 -4.37
N GLU A 73 2.23 -14.65 -3.98
CA GLU A 73 2.17 -13.41 -4.73
C GLU A 73 3.22 -12.41 -4.20
N THR A 74 3.65 -11.48 -5.05
CA THR A 74 4.29 -10.26 -4.57
C THR A 74 3.21 -9.25 -4.15
N TYR A 75 3.38 -8.62 -2.99
CA TYR A 75 2.50 -7.59 -2.48
C TYR A 75 3.21 -6.24 -2.50
N TYR A 76 2.48 -5.17 -2.78
CA TYR A 76 3.10 -3.89 -3.07
C TYR A 76 3.90 -3.34 -1.89
N TRP A 77 3.27 -2.96 -0.78
CA TRP A 77 4.01 -2.29 0.29
C TRP A 77 4.92 -3.22 1.09
N ASP A 78 4.57 -4.52 1.20
CA ASP A 78 5.43 -5.56 1.79
C ASP A 78 6.78 -5.65 1.08
N SER A 79 6.76 -5.46 -0.24
CA SER A 79 7.97 -5.51 -1.06
C SER A 79 8.98 -4.42 -0.73
N TYR A 80 8.57 -3.28 -0.19
CA TYR A 80 9.50 -2.28 0.27
C TYR A 80 10.40 -2.81 1.39
N PHE A 81 9.83 -3.49 2.37
CA PHE A 81 10.60 -4.11 3.47
C PHE A 81 11.48 -5.25 2.96
N THR A 82 10.99 -6.03 2.01
CA THR A 82 11.80 -7.03 1.30
C THR A 82 12.98 -6.38 0.59
N MET A 83 12.78 -5.28 -0.11
CA MET A 83 13.83 -4.55 -0.83
C MET A 83 14.87 -3.95 0.10
N LEU A 84 14.50 -3.48 1.31
CA LEU A 84 15.46 -3.09 2.35
C LEU A 84 16.36 -4.27 2.73
N GLY A 85 15.78 -5.46 2.91
CA GLY A 85 16.54 -6.68 3.19
C GLY A 85 17.46 -7.10 2.04
N LEU A 86 17.01 -6.97 0.80
CA LEU A 86 17.82 -7.24 -0.40
C LEU A 86 19.02 -6.28 -0.51
N ALA A 87 18.79 -4.99 -0.24
CA ALA A 87 19.86 -3.99 -0.22
C ALA A 87 20.91 -4.34 0.84
N GLU A 88 20.50 -4.67 2.06
CA GLU A 88 21.41 -5.08 3.15
C GLU A 88 22.14 -6.39 2.84
N SER A 89 21.53 -7.29 2.08
CA SER A 89 22.16 -8.55 1.62
C SER A 89 23.01 -8.38 0.35
N GLY A 90 23.14 -7.17 -0.21
CA GLY A 90 23.90 -6.88 -1.43
C GLY A 90 23.27 -7.51 -2.69
N ARG A 91 21.95 -7.79 -2.69
CA ARG A 91 21.21 -8.38 -3.82
C ARG A 91 20.60 -7.30 -4.71
N GLU A 92 21.48 -6.46 -5.26
CA GLU A 92 21.12 -5.38 -6.19
C GLU A 92 20.40 -5.89 -7.45
N ASP A 93 20.75 -7.09 -7.90
CA ASP A 93 20.10 -7.80 -9.00
C ASP A 93 18.59 -7.95 -8.78
N LEU A 94 18.20 -8.50 -7.64
CA LEU A 94 16.79 -8.69 -7.26
C LEU A 94 16.10 -7.37 -6.90
N LEU A 95 16.81 -6.46 -6.22
CA LEU A 95 16.31 -5.13 -5.93
C LEU A 95 15.84 -4.41 -7.21
N LYS A 96 16.67 -4.47 -8.26
CA LYS A 96 16.35 -3.89 -9.57
C LYS A 96 15.18 -4.61 -10.23
N CYS A 97 15.16 -5.94 -10.23
CA CYS A 97 14.05 -6.73 -10.78
C CYS A 97 12.71 -6.37 -10.13
N MET A 98 12.68 -6.22 -8.81
CA MET A 98 11.49 -5.81 -8.06
C MET A 98 11.00 -4.42 -8.50
N ALA A 99 11.88 -3.42 -8.56
CA ALA A 99 11.52 -2.08 -8.98
C ALA A 99 11.05 -2.03 -10.45
N ASP A 100 11.70 -2.78 -11.35
CA ASP A 100 11.31 -2.87 -12.77
C ASP A 100 9.93 -3.53 -12.93
N ASN A 101 9.60 -4.54 -12.11
CA ASN A 101 8.28 -5.15 -12.09
C ASN A 101 7.20 -4.16 -11.65
N PHE A 102 7.44 -3.33 -10.63
CA PHE A 102 6.48 -2.31 -10.21
C PHE A 102 6.32 -1.21 -11.26
N ALA A 103 7.38 -0.78 -11.90
CA ALA A 103 7.32 0.13 -13.04
C ALA A 103 6.48 -0.47 -14.18
N TRP A 104 6.69 -1.73 -14.52
CA TRP A 104 5.91 -2.45 -15.52
C TRP A 104 4.42 -2.53 -15.14
N MET A 105 4.08 -2.78 -13.86
CA MET A 105 2.70 -2.77 -13.40
C MET A 105 2.04 -1.40 -13.60
N ILE A 106 2.74 -0.31 -13.31
CA ILE A 106 2.26 1.05 -13.55
C ILE A 106 1.98 1.27 -15.03
N GLU A 107 2.90 0.87 -15.93
CA GLU A 107 2.73 1.00 -17.37
C GLU A 107 1.52 0.21 -17.92
N ASN A 108 1.26 -0.96 -17.37
CA ASN A 108 0.24 -1.86 -17.91
C ASN A 108 -1.13 -1.71 -17.23
N TYR A 109 -1.18 -1.30 -15.96
CA TYR A 109 -2.42 -1.20 -15.18
C TYR A 109 -2.71 0.24 -14.70
N GLY A 110 -1.82 1.19 -14.95
CA GLY A 110 -1.94 2.59 -14.50
C GLY A 110 -1.62 2.81 -13.02
N HIS A 111 -1.36 1.75 -12.26
CA HIS A 111 -0.98 1.78 -10.84
C HIS A 111 -0.31 0.47 -10.44
N ILE A 112 0.21 0.42 -9.22
CA ILE A 112 0.67 -0.84 -8.62
C ILE A 112 -0.52 -1.48 -7.88
N PRO A 113 -1.00 -2.66 -8.32
CA PRO A 113 -2.06 -3.38 -7.60
C PRO A 113 -1.62 -3.81 -6.20
N ASN A 114 -2.58 -4.10 -5.33
CA ASN A 114 -2.34 -4.63 -3.97
C ASN A 114 -1.34 -5.82 -3.97
N GLY A 115 -1.42 -6.67 -4.99
CA GLY A 115 -0.53 -7.77 -5.29
C GLY A 115 -0.74 -8.24 -6.73
N ASN A 116 0.13 -9.11 -7.23
CA ASN A 116 0.09 -9.55 -8.63
C ASN A 116 -0.95 -10.66 -8.90
N ARG A 117 -2.22 -10.39 -8.54
CA ARG A 117 -3.38 -11.21 -8.89
C ARG A 117 -4.47 -10.40 -9.59
N THR A 118 -5.22 -11.03 -10.49
CA THR A 118 -6.30 -10.35 -11.24
C THR A 118 -7.36 -9.73 -10.35
N TYR A 119 -7.67 -10.32 -9.20
CA TYR A 119 -8.66 -9.82 -8.27
C TYR A 119 -8.16 -8.66 -7.40
N TYR A 120 -6.88 -8.29 -7.48
CA TYR A 120 -6.29 -7.13 -6.82
C TYR A 120 -6.25 -5.87 -7.68
N LEU A 121 -6.58 -5.97 -8.99
CA LEU A 121 -6.46 -4.86 -9.94
C LEU A 121 -7.35 -3.65 -9.62
N SER A 122 -8.38 -3.80 -8.78
CA SER A 122 -9.30 -2.70 -8.44
C SER A 122 -8.81 -1.81 -7.30
N ARG A 123 -7.68 -2.15 -6.65
CA ARG A 123 -7.09 -1.39 -5.54
C ARG A 123 -5.56 -1.45 -5.54
N SER A 124 -4.94 -0.48 -4.92
CA SER A 124 -3.51 -0.46 -4.60
C SER A 124 -3.28 -0.75 -3.11
N GLN A 125 -2.06 -0.58 -2.64
CA GLN A 125 -1.65 -0.52 -1.22
C GLN A 125 -0.96 0.82 -0.94
N PRO A 126 -0.46 1.10 0.30
CA PRO A 126 0.26 2.35 0.58
C PRO A 126 1.34 2.66 -0.45
N PRO A 127 1.36 3.89 -1.02
CA PRO A 127 2.24 4.24 -2.13
C PRO A 127 3.69 4.44 -1.67
N VAL A 128 4.44 3.36 -1.65
CA VAL A 128 5.83 3.32 -1.18
C VAL A 128 6.86 3.18 -2.31
N PHE A 129 6.45 3.24 -3.58
CA PHE A 129 7.37 3.11 -4.71
C PHE A 129 8.44 4.21 -4.72
N ALA A 130 8.09 5.43 -4.27
CA ALA A 130 9.06 6.50 -4.07
C ALA A 130 10.19 6.13 -3.09
N LEU A 131 9.87 5.41 -2.01
CA LEU A 131 10.85 4.89 -1.06
C LEU A 131 11.70 3.77 -1.68
N MET A 132 11.08 2.90 -2.51
CA MET A 132 11.79 1.82 -3.19
C MET A 132 12.85 2.36 -4.16
N VAL A 133 12.52 3.38 -4.96
CA VAL A 133 13.47 3.95 -5.93
C VAL A 133 14.60 4.74 -5.26
N GLU A 134 14.40 5.24 -4.05
CA GLU A 134 15.45 5.89 -3.27
C GLU A 134 16.52 4.90 -2.78
N LEU A 135 16.24 3.60 -2.72
CA LEU A 135 17.24 2.59 -2.38
C LEU A 135 18.37 2.49 -3.42
N PHE A 136 18.18 3.07 -4.61
CA PHE A 136 19.22 3.16 -5.65
C PHE A 136 20.10 4.40 -5.54
N GLU A 137 19.93 5.24 -4.51
CA GLU A 137 20.70 6.50 -4.39
C GLU A 137 22.19 6.28 -4.13
N GLU A 138 22.61 5.17 -3.55
CA GLU A 138 24.03 4.87 -3.31
C GLU A 138 24.81 4.70 -4.61
N ASP A 139 24.17 4.26 -5.70
CA ASP A 139 24.73 4.25 -7.06
C ASP A 139 24.63 5.63 -7.75
N GLY A 140 24.28 6.65 -6.96
CA GLY A 140 23.96 7.98 -7.41
C GLY A 140 22.64 8.00 -8.18
N VAL A 141 21.91 9.05 -7.98
CA VAL A 141 20.64 9.51 -8.55
C VAL A 141 20.28 9.00 -9.97
N ARG A 142 21.19 8.34 -10.66
CA ARG A 142 20.98 7.77 -11.99
C ARG A 142 19.95 6.64 -11.99
N GLY A 143 19.94 5.79 -10.97
CA GLY A 143 19.00 4.69 -10.84
C GLY A 143 17.55 5.18 -10.66
N ALA A 144 17.34 6.14 -9.76
CA ALA A 144 15.99 6.69 -9.49
C ALA A 144 15.43 7.49 -10.67
N ARG A 145 16.29 8.19 -11.46
CA ARG A 145 15.86 9.02 -12.60
C ARG A 145 15.03 8.30 -13.65
N ARG A 146 15.28 7.02 -13.84
CA ARG A 146 14.56 6.21 -14.84
C ARG A 146 13.09 5.96 -14.45
N TYR A 147 12.75 6.10 -13.17
CA TYR A 147 11.40 5.87 -12.67
C TYR A 147 10.54 7.13 -12.51
N LEU A 148 11.05 8.32 -12.89
CA LEU A 148 10.32 9.56 -12.70
C LEU A 148 8.92 9.55 -13.32
N ASP A 149 8.79 9.05 -14.55
CA ASP A 149 7.50 9.03 -15.24
C ASP A 149 6.53 8.02 -14.57
N HIS A 150 7.04 6.91 -14.05
CA HIS A 150 6.25 5.94 -13.27
C HIS A 150 5.74 6.56 -11.96
N LEU A 151 6.58 7.32 -11.24
CA LEU A 151 6.16 8.06 -10.04
C LEU A 151 5.08 9.10 -10.35
N LYS A 152 5.19 9.81 -11.49
CA LYS A 152 4.14 10.74 -11.97
C LYS A 152 2.84 10.01 -12.29
N MET A 153 2.90 8.81 -12.90
CA MET A 153 1.72 7.98 -13.20
C MET A 153 1.07 7.47 -11.92
N GLU A 154 1.85 6.99 -10.95
CA GLU A 154 1.34 6.59 -9.65
C GLU A 154 0.66 7.76 -8.93
N TYR A 155 1.28 8.94 -8.94
CA TYR A 155 0.68 10.15 -8.39
C TYR A 155 -0.66 10.47 -9.08
N ALA A 156 -0.75 10.36 -10.40
CA ALA A 156 -1.96 10.61 -11.15
C ALA A 156 -3.09 9.65 -10.75
N PHE A 157 -2.79 8.37 -10.52
CA PHE A 157 -3.76 7.39 -9.99
C PHE A 157 -4.34 7.82 -8.64
N TRP A 158 -3.48 8.23 -7.69
CA TRP A 158 -3.92 8.66 -6.36
C TRP A 158 -4.68 9.98 -6.37
N MET A 159 -4.52 10.81 -7.38
CA MET A 159 -5.16 12.13 -7.51
C MET A 159 -6.28 12.17 -8.56
N ASP A 160 -6.67 11.00 -9.09
CA ASP A 160 -7.72 10.91 -10.11
C ASP A 160 -9.02 11.57 -9.64
N GLY A 161 -9.59 12.45 -10.48
CA GLY A 161 -10.83 13.18 -10.21
C GLY A 161 -10.69 14.40 -9.30
N ALA A 162 -9.50 14.72 -8.79
CA ALA A 162 -9.27 15.85 -7.88
C ALA A 162 -9.76 17.20 -8.44
N GLU A 163 -9.59 17.44 -9.73
CA GLU A 163 -9.92 18.71 -10.41
C GLU A 163 -11.45 19.02 -10.38
N SER A 164 -12.30 17.98 -10.38
CA SER A 164 -13.75 18.12 -10.45
C SER A 164 -14.44 18.28 -9.10
N LEU A 165 -13.71 18.08 -7.99
CA LEU A 165 -14.28 18.13 -6.65
C LEU A 165 -14.52 19.55 -6.18
N ILE A 166 -15.64 19.78 -5.51
CA ILE A 166 -15.89 20.97 -4.69
C ILE A 166 -15.71 20.66 -3.21
N PRO A 167 -15.55 21.68 -2.32
CA PRO A 167 -15.37 21.46 -0.88
C PRO A 167 -16.39 20.49 -0.29
N ASN A 168 -15.94 19.64 0.64
CA ASN A 168 -16.71 18.57 1.30
C ASN A 168 -17.16 17.43 0.38
N GLN A 169 -16.51 17.25 -0.74
CA GLN A 169 -16.74 16.11 -1.63
C GLN A 169 -15.53 15.17 -1.69
N ALA A 170 -15.84 13.92 -2.02
CA ALA A 170 -14.83 12.90 -2.28
C ALA A 170 -15.15 12.14 -3.57
N TYR A 171 -14.10 11.81 -4.32
CA TYR A 171 -14.15 10.90 -5.44
C TYR A 171 -12.99 9.93 -5.35
N ARG A 172 -13.26 8.65 -5.44
CA ARG A 172 -12.25 7.59 -5.31
C ARG A 172 -11.31 7.85 -4.11
N HIS A 173 -10.03 8.02 -4.37
CA HIS A 173 -8.99 8.23 -3.36
C HIS A 173 -8.94 9.66 -2.80
N VAL A 174 -9.58 10.64 -3.45
CA VAL A 174 -9.40 12.07 -3.13
C VAL A 174 -10.57 12.62 -2.35
N VAL A 175 -10.27 13.42 -1.34
CA VAL A 175 -11.21 14.22 -0.57
C VAL A 175 -10.81 15.68 -0.67
N ARG A 176 -11.74 16.55 -1.11
CA ARG A 176 -11.54 18.00 -1.01
C ARG A 176 -12.13 18.48 0.31
N MET A 177 -11.25 18.99 1.16
CA MET A 177 -11.60 19.47 2.49
C MET A 177 -12.41 20.78 2.43
N PRO A 178 -13.06 21.22 3.55
CA PRO A 178 -13.85 22.44 3.60
C PRO A 178 -13.12 23.70 3.11
N ASP A 179 -11.83 23.79 3.37
CA ASP A 179 -10.96 24.90 3.00
C ASP A 179 -10.43 24.81 1.55
N GLY A 180 -10.83 23.78 0.81
CA GLY A 180 -10.43 23.52 -0.56
C GLY A 180 -9.13 22.70 -0.71
N SER A 181 -8.41 22.40 0.37
CA SER A 181 -7.23 21.54 0.33
C SER A 181 -7.60 20.10 -0.04
N LEU A 182 -6.62 19.37 -0.61
CA LEU A 182 -6.81 17.99 -1.05
C LEU A 182 -6.04 17.05 -0.14
N LEU A 183 -6.76 16.05 0.36
CA LEU A 183 -6.20 14.91 1.10
C LEU A 183 -6.72 13.60 0.52
N ASN A 184 -6.09 12.49 0.88
CA ASN A 184 -6.40 11.19 0.30
C ASN A 184 -6.94 10.22 1.35
N ARG A 185 -7.73 9.25 0.85
CA ARG A 185 -8.27 8.11 1.60
C ARG A 185 -7.99 6.81 0.86
N TYR A 186 -8.05 5.68 1.55
CA TYR A 186 -8.03 4.38 0.89
C TYR A 186 -9.36 4.11 0.19
N TRP A 187 -9.29 3.43 -0.94
CA TRP A 187 -10.43 3.14 -1.81
C TRP A 187 -10.18 1.88 -2.63
N ASP A 188 -11.26 1.22 -3.00
CA ASP A 188 -11.30 0.17 -4.02
C ASP A 188 -12.43 0.48 -5.00
N ASP A 189 -12.22 0.33 -6.29
CA ASP A 189 -13.23 0.63 -7.31
C ASP A 189 -14.41 -0.36 -7.29
N ARG A 190 -14.22 -1.56 -6.73
CA ARG A 190 -15.28 -2.57 -6.55
C ARG A 190 -15.97 -2.40 -5.19
N ASP A 191 -17.26 -2.70 -5.16
CA ASP A 191 -18.12 -2.69 -3.97
C ASP A 191 -18.87 -4.03 -3.78
N THR A 192 -18.21 -5.10 -4.22
CA THR A 192 -18.62 -6.50 -4.05
C THR A 192 -17.74 -7.15 -2.97
N PRO A 193 -18.12 -8.32 -2.40
CA PRO A 193 -17.24 -9.04 -1.51
C PRO A 193 -15.86 -9.29 -2.17
N ARG A 194 -14.80 -9.34 -1.38
CA ARG A 194 -13.46 -9.69 -1.88
C ARG A 194 -13.44 -11.13 -2.35
N ASP A 195 -12.76 -11.39 -3.45
CA ASP A 195 -12.65 -12.75 -4.00
C ASP A 195 -11.91 -13.68 -3.01
N GLU A 196 -10.89 -13.17 -2.33
CA GLU A 196 -10.06 -13.89 -1.36
C GLU A 196 -10.71 -14.10 0.02
N SER A 197 -11.82 -13.45 0.32
CA SER A 197 -12.55 -13.50 1.61
C SER A 197 -14.05 -13.35 1.43
N TRP A 198 -14.61 -14.02 0.45
CA TRP A 198 -16.01 -13.85 0.06
C TRP A 198 -17.01 -14.11 1.17
N LEU A 199 -16.85 -15.23 1.88
CA LEU A 199 -17.80 -15.64 2.93
C LEU A 199 -17.76 -14.66 4.11
N GLU A 200 -16.56 -14.34 4.57
CA GLU A 200 -16.32 -13.43 5.69
C GLU A 200 -16.90 -12.03 5.42
N ASP A 201 -16.72 -11.52 4.20
CA ASP A 201 -17.26 -10.23 3.81
C ASP A 201 -18.79 -10.22 3.77
N VAL A 202 -19.41 -11.27 3.22
CA VAL A 202 -20.87 -11.43 3.19
C VAL A 202 -21.45 -11.52 4.61
N GLU A 203 -20.83 -12.28 5.50
CA GLU A 203 -21.25 -12.38 6.89
C GLU A 203 -21.09 -11.06 7.64
N THR A 204 -19.96 -10.37 7.44
CA THR A 204 -19.73 -9.04 8.03
C THR A 204 -20.79 -8.05 7.59
N ALA A 205 -21.14 -8.02 6.30
CA ALA A 205 -22.17 -7.14 5.79
C ALA A 205 -23.54 -7.42 6.39
N LYS A 206 -23.93 -8.70 6.56
CA LYS A 206 -25.20 -9.09 7.22
C LYS A 206 -25.29 -8.57 8.66
N HIS A 207 -24.17 -8.57 9.39
CA HIS A 207 -24.14 -8.11 10.78
C HIS A 207 -24.00 -6.58 10.94
N SER A 208 -23.77 -5.84 9.85
CA SER A 208 -23.53 -4.40 9.91
C SER A 208 -24.80 -3.56 10.02
N GLY A 209 -25.93 -4.06 9.49
CA GLY A 209 -27.18 -3.31 9.35
C GLY A 209 -27.11 -2.17 8.30
N ARG A 210 -26.07 -2.15 7.45
CA ARG A 210 -25.85 -1.15 6.38
C ARG A 210 -26.11 -1.78 5.01
N PRO A 211 -26.23 -0.94 3.95
CA PRO A 211 -26.20 -1.44 2.58
C PRO A 211 -24.92 -2.28 2.35
N PRO A 212 -25.04 -3.52 1.85
CA PRO A 212 -23.90 -4.43 1.73
C PRO A 212 -22.74 -3.87 0.88
N ASN A 213 -23.04 -3.19 -0.21
CA ASN A 213 -22.05 -2.59 -1.09
C ASN A 213 -21.18 -1.52 -0.39
N GLU A 214 -21.74 -0.76 0.56
CA GLU A 214 -20.96 0.19 1.35
C GLU A 214 -19.98 -0.54 2.28
N VAL A 215 -20.43 -1.65 2.89
CA VAL A 215 -19.58 -2.45 3.79
C VAL A 215 -18.46 -3.13 3.01
N TYR A 216 -18.78 -3.70 1.85
CA TYR A 216 -17.76 -4.31 0.99
C TYR A 216 -16.71 -3.30 0.54
N ARG A 217 -17.12 -2.08 0.18
CA ARG A 217 -16.17 -1.02 -0.17
C ARG A 217 -15.27 -0.63 1.00
N ASP A 218 -15.82 -0.52 2.20
CA ASP A 218 -15.03 -0.24 3.40
C ASP A 218 -14.07 -1.38 3.74
N LEU A 219 -14.47 -2.65 3.59
CA LEU A 219 -13.60 -3.81 3.76
C LEU A 219 -12.47 -3.84 2.71
N ARG A 220 -12.80 -3.60 1.44
CA ARG A 220 -11.82 -3.51 0.35
C ARG A 220 -10.84 -2.36 0.54
N ALA A 221 -11.32 -1.19 0.96
CA ALA A 221 -10.47 -0.05 1.29
C ALA A 221 -9.57 -0.33 2.52
N GLY A 222 -10.10 -1.08 3.50
CA GLY A 222 -9.30 -1.55 4.63
C GLY A 222 -8.18 -2.51 4.20
N ALA A 223 -8.47 -3.43 3.26
CA ALA A 223 -7.46 -4.28 2.67
C ALA A 223 -6.41 -3.49 1.86
N ALA A 224 -6.84 -2.44 1.13
CA ALA A 224 -5.92 -1.53 0.44
C ALA A 224 -4.98 -0.77 1.39
N SER A 225 -5.36 -0.58 2.65
CA SER A 225 -4.53 0.11 3.63
C SER A 225 -3.33 -0.70 4.12
N GLY A 226 -3.36 -2.03 3.98
CA GLY A 226 -2.41 -2.94 4.62
C GLY A 226 -2.63 -3.12 6.13
N TRP A 227 -3.66 -2.46 6.71
CA TRP A 227 -4.04 -2.54 8.13
C TRP A 227 -5.34 -3.33 8.32
N ASP A 228 -5.50 -4.41 7.60
CA ASP A 228 -6.69 -5.28 7.62
C ASP A 228 -6.56 -6.40 8.67
N TYR A 229 -7.45 -6.46 9.74
CA TYR A 229 -8.22 -5.25 10.02
C TYR A 229 -7.88 -4.73 11.40
N SER A 230 -7.37 -3.54 11.43
CA SER A 230 -7.13 -2.82 12.67
C SER A 230 -8.41 -2.14 13.18
N SER A 231 -8.53 -1.96 14.50
CA SER A 231 -9.57 -1.13 15.13
C SER A 231 -9.55 0.33 14.65
N ARG A 232 -8.47 0.78 14.02
CA ARG A 232 -8.27 2.06 13.35
C ARG A 232 -9.45 2.43 12.43
N TRP A 233 -10.00 1.43 11.73
CA TRP A 233 -11.08 1.61 10.75
C TRP A 233 -12.48 1.42 11.34
N LEU A 234 -12.57 1.09 12.62
CA LEU A 234 -13.82 0.68 13.24
C LEU A 234 -14.45 1.82 14.04
N ARG A 235 -15.78 1.97 13.92
CA ARG A 235 -16.53 2.88 14.78
C ARG A 235 -16.69 2.31 16.18
N ASP A 236 -16.85 1.02 16.29
CA ASP A 236 -16.84 0.21 17.50
C ASP A 236 -15.62 -0.71 17.41
N THR A 237 -14.61 -0.45 18.22
CA THR A 237 -13.28 -1.10 18.15
C THR A 237 -13.31 -2.61 18.32
N GLY A 238 -14.36 -3.15 18.91
CA GLY A 238 -14.57 -4.60 19.08
C GLY A 238 -15.35 -5.28 17.94
N ARG A 239 -15.81 -4.52 16.91
CA ARG A 239 -16.77 -5.05 15.94
C ARG A 239 -16.42 -4.71 14.50
N LEU A 240 -15.93 -5.69 13.73
CA LEU A 240 -15.57 -5.51 12.31
C LEU A 240 -16.73 -4.96 11.47
N ALA A 241 -17.97 -5.39 11.73
CA ALA A 241 -19.16 -4.90 11.02
C ALA A 241 -19.40 -3.39 11.17
N SER A 242 -18.67 -2.70 12.05
CA SER A 242 -18.69 -1.25 12.22
C SER A 242 -17.69 -0.50 11.34
N ILE A 243 -16.97 -1.18 10.45
CA ILE A 243 -15.91 -0.64 9.57
C ILE A 243 -16.38 0.57 8.74
N ARG A 244 -15.52 1.59 8.62
CA ARG A 244 -15.77 2.87 7.94
C ARG A 244 -14.51 3.42 7.27
N THR A 245 -13.69 2.56 6.70
CA THR A 245 -12.36 2.94 6.15
C THR A 245 -12.45 4.14 5.21
N THR A 246 -13.46 4.19 4.33
CA THR A 246 -13.61 5.28 3.36
C THR A 246 -14.01 6.63 3.98
N GLN A 247 -14.34 6.66 5.28
CA GLN A 247 -14.64 7.89 6.02
C GLN A 247 -13.40 8.49 6.69
N PHE A 248 -12.27 7.80 6.68
CA PHE A 248 -11.04 8.30 7.26
C PHE A 248 -10.09 8.87 6.22
N ILE A 249 -9.39 9.92 6.61
CA ILE A 249 -8.19 10.43 5.95
C ILE A 249 -7.01 9.92 6.76
N PRO A 250 -6.30 8.89 6.24
CA PRO A 250 -5.23 8.24 6.99
C PRO A 250 -3.95 9.07 6.96
N ILE A 251 -3.30 9.17 8.11
CA ILE A 251 -2.05 9.92 8.24
C ILE A 251 -0.90 9.30 7.45
N ASP A 252 -0.78 7.97 7.47
CA ASP A 252 0.25 7.23 6.73
C ASP A 252 0.13 7.42 5.22
N LEU A 253 -1.07 7.25 4.65
CA LEU A 253 -1.31 7.47 3.23
C LEU A 253 -0.89 8.88 2.79
N ASN A 254 -1.31 9.90 3.55
CA ASN A 254 -1.01 11.28 3.21
C ASN A 254 0.47 11.62 3.42
N ALA A 255 1.14 10.97 4.36
CA ALA A 255 2.59 11.07 4.53
C ALA A 255 3.37 10.38 3.39
N PHE A 256 2.93 9.19 2.93
CA PHE A 256 3.54 8.54 1.78
C PHE A 256 3.34 9.33 0.48
N LEU A 257 2.18 9.97 0.29
CA LEU A 257 1.95 10.83 -0.87
C LEU A 257 2.78 12.12 -0.80
N PHE A 258 3.00 12.71 0.37
CA PHE A 258 3.98 13.77 0.55
C PHE A 258 5.38 13.32 0.12
N LYS A 259 5.78 12.10 0.49
CA LYS A 259 7.06 11.52 0.07
C LYS A 259 7.13 11.33 -1.43
N LEU A 260 6.08 10.82 -2.06
CA LEU A 260 5.99 10.68 -3.52
C LEU A 260 6.12 12.04 -4.22
N GLU A 261 5.39 13.06 -3.77
CA GLU A 261 5.48 14.44 -4.30
C GLU A 261 6.90 15.01 -4.15
N SER A 262 7.53 14.80 -2.98
CA SER A 262 8.89 15.25 -2.71
C SER A 262 9.93 14.51 -3.57
N ALA A 263 9.78 13.21 -3.77
CA ALA A 263 10.66 12.41 -4.63
C ALA A 263 10.56 12.85 -6.09
N ILE A 264 9.35 13.06 -6.61
CA ILE A 264 9.16 13.58 -7.98
C ILE A 264 9.87 14.94 -8.13
N ALA A 265 9.70 15.85 -7.16
CA ALA A 265 10.35 17.16 -7.19
C ALA A 265 11.89 17.03 -7.19
N ASN A 266 12.45 16.21 -6.31
CA ASN A 266 13.89 16.01 -6.19
C ASN A 266 14.49 15.40 -7.46
N ILE A 267 13.86 14.35 -8.00
CA ILE A 267 14.33 13.68 -9.23
C ILE A 267 14.21 14.65 -10.42
N SER A 268 13.13 15.45 -10.50
CA SER A 268 12.96 16.48 -11.54
C SER A 268 14.05 17.55 -11.49
N ALA A 269 14.42 18.00 -10.27
CA ALA A 269 15.54 18.92 -10.09
C ALA A 269 16.85 18.35 -10.67
N LEU A 270 17.12 17.08 -10.42
CA LEU A 270 18.32 16.39 -10.91
C LEU A 270 18.31 16.17 -12.44
N LYS A 271 17.12 16.10 -13.05
CA LYS A 271 16.94 16.05 -14.50
C LYS A 271 16.91 17.43 -15.15
N GLY A 272 16.86 18.51 -14.35
CA GLY A 272 16.73 19.88 -14.85
C GLY A 272 15.32 20.25 -15.29
N GLU A 273 14.30 19.48 -14.90
CA GLU A 273 12.87 19.72 -15.19
C GLU A 273 12.28 20.75 -14.20
N LYS A 274 12.68 22.00 -14.30
CA LYS A 274 12.38 23.06 -13.31
C LYS A 274 10.88 23.30 -13.06
N GLU A 275 10.05 23.20 -14.09
CA GLU A 275 8.59 23.40 -13.95
C GLU A 275 7.96 22.27 -13.13
N THR A 276 8.33 21.03 -13.43
CA THR A 276 7.88 19.85 -12.68
C THR A 276 8.38 19.92 -11.25
N GLU A 277 9.65 20.27 -11.04
CA GLU A 277 10.20 20.47 -9.69
C GLU A 277 9.38 21.47 -8.89
N ALA A 278 9.16 22.67 -9.41
CA ALA A 278 8.44 23.74 -8.73
C ALA A 278 6.99 23.31 -8.40
N LEU A 279 6.30 22.69 -9.36
CA LEU A 279 4.95 22.21 -9.19
C LEU A 279 4.86 21.18 -8.05
N PHE A 280 5.74 20.17 -8.03
CA PHE A 280 5.67 19.11 -7.04
C PHE A 280 6.18 19.55 -5.66
N ARG A 281 7.11 20.51 -5.56
CA ARG A 281 7.43 21.18 -4.29
C ARG A 281 6.21 21.91 -3.70
N GLN A 282 5.46 22.61 -4.55
CA GLN A 282 4.23 23.28 -4.12
C GLN A 282 3.17 22.27 -3.63
N LYS A 283 2.99 21.15 -4.35
CA LYS A 283 2.06 20.08 -3.97
C LYS A 283 2.44 19.46 -2.63
N ALA A 284 3.70 19.11 -2.44
CA ALA A 284 4.20 18.57 -1.17
C ALA A 284 3.99 19.54 0.01
N SER A 285 4.28 20.83 -0.20
CA SER A 285 4.02 21.85 0.82
C SER A 285 2.54 21.97 1.16
N ALA A 286 1.67 22.05 0.15
CA ALA A 286 0.23 22.16 0.35
C ALA A 286 -0.35 20.94 1.09
N ARG A 287 0.13 19.73 0.77
CA ARG A 287 -0.26 18.51 1.49
C ARG A 287 0.18 18.55 2.94
N ARG A 288 1.44 18.90 3.22
CA ARG A 288 1.95 19.04 4.59
C ARG A 288 1.12 20.05 5.40
N ASP A 289 0.79 21.20 4.82
CA ASP A 289 0.00 22.23 5.47
C ASP A 289 -1.43 21.73 5.78
N ALA A 290 -2.05 21.00 4.86
CA ALA A 290 -3.35 20.37 5.07
C ALA A 290 -3.31 19.27 6.14
N VAL A 291 -2.28 18.41 6.12
CA VAL A 291 -2.06 17.39 7.16
C VAL A 291 -1.89 18.05 8.53
N ASN A 292 -1.06 19.08 8.64
CA ASN A 292 -0.88 19.80 9.90
C ASN A 292 -2.17 20.45 10.40
N ARG A 293 -3.05 20.89 9.51
CA ARG A 293 -4.33 21.50 9.87
C ARG A 293 -5.35 20.49 10.37
N TYR A 294 -5.47 19.33 9.74
CA TYR A 294 -6.55 18.40 9.98
C TYR A 294 -6.16 17.16 10.79
N LEU A 295 -4.90 16.73 10.73
CA LEU A 295 -4.44 15.47 11.31
C LEU A 295 -3.45 15.64 12.47
N TRP A 296 -2.99 16.88 12.74
CA TRP A 296 -2.15 17.18 13.91
C TRP A 296 -3.02 17.52 15.11
N ASP A 297 -2.88 16.73 16.17
CA ASP A 297 -3.47 16.97 17.48
C ASP A 297 -2.49 17.81 18.31
N ASP A 298 -2.67 19.12 18.29
CA ASP A 298 -1.75 20.04 18.96
C ASP A 298 -1.80 19.94 20.49
N GLU A 299 -2.93 19.55 21.06
CA GLU A 299 -3.05 19.34 22.50
C GLU A 299 -2.17 18.19 22.97
N ASN A 300 -2.21 17.07 22.26
CA ASN A 300 -1.49 15.85 22.61
C ASN A 300 -0.10 15.73 21.95
N GLY A 301 0.22 16.58 20.97
CA GLY A 301 1.50 16.54 20.24
C GLY A 301 1.68 15.32 19.35
N ILE A 302 0.61 14.83 18.72
CA ILE A 302 0.61 13.61 17.94
C ILE A 302 -0.15 13.76 16.62
N TYR A 303 0.21 12.96 15.63
CA TYR A 303 -0.61 12.81 14.43
C TYR A 303 -1.70 11.75 14.64
N ARG A 304 -2.87 12.00 14.05
CA ARG A 304 -4.02 11.07 14.04
C ARG A 304 -4.65 11.04 12.65
N ASP A 305 -5.39 9.97 12.36
CA ASP A 305 -6.33 9.98 11.25
C ASP A 305 -7.45 10.96 11.49
N TYR A 306 -8.12 11.38 10.42
CA TYR A 306 -9.24 12.34 10.51
C TYR A 306 -10.50 11.74 9.89
N ASP A 307 -11.59 11.67 10.68
CA ASP A 307 -12.93 11.30 10.16
C ASP A 307 -13.53 12.54 9.48
N TRP A 308 -13.40 12.61 8.15
CA TRP A 308 -13.84 13.77 7.37
C TRP A 308 -15.36 13.90 7.25
N ARG A 309 -16.13 12.84 7.60
CA ARG A 309 -17.60 12.90 7.66
C ARG A 309 -18.09 13.46 8.98
N ARG A 310 -17.36 13.27 10.05
CA ARG A 310 -17.68 13.76 11.41
C ARG A 310 -16.87 14.98 11.80
N GLU A 311 -15.90 15.37 10.99
CA GLU A 311 -15.01 16.51 11.22
C GLU A 311 -14.27 16.41 12.56
N GLN A 312 -13.70 15.23 12.85
CA GLN A 312 -12.99 14.98 14.11
C GLN A 312 -11.78 14.08 13.94
N LEU A 313 -10.81 14.25 14.82
CA LEU A 313 -9.66 13.34 14.92
C LEU A 313 -10.11 11.95 15.37
N ALA A 314 -9.49 10.94 14.78
CA ALA A 314 -9.72 9.54 15.11
C ALA A 314 -8.84 9.06 16.28
N LEU A 315 -8.91 7.76 16.59
CA LEU A 315 -8.07 7.15 17.62
C LEU A 315 -6.59 7.22 17.23
N PHE A 316 -5.73 7.32 18.25
CA PHE A 316 -4.29 7.22 18.07
C PHE A 316 -3.87 5.83 17.57
N SER A 317 -2.91 5.78 16.66
CA SER A 317 -2.34 4.53 16.14
C SER A 317 -0.85 4.69 15.84
N ALA A 318 -0.15 3.58 15.66
CA ALA A 318 1.27 3.58 15.26
C ALA A 318 1.54 4.27 13.91
N ALA A 319 0.51 4.48 13.07
CA ALA A 319 0.63 5.24 11.82
C ALA A 319 1.10 6.69 12.04
N ALA A 320 0.93 7.24 13.26
CA ALA A 320 1.43 8.54 13.65
C ALA A 320 2.95 8.75 13.46
N ILE A 321 3.73 7.66 13.38
CA ILE A 321 5.18 7.72 13.19
C ILE A 321 5.56 7.95 11.72
N VAL A 322 4.70 7.60 10.77
CA VAL A 322 5.03 7.68 9.34
C VAL A 322 5.43 9.09 8.89
N PRO A 323 4.81 10.20 9.36
CA PRO A 323 5.28 11.55 9.06
C PRO A 323 6.73 11.83 9.42
N LEU A 324 7.23 11.24 10.50
CA LEU A 324 8.65 11.36 10.88
C LEU A 324 9.53 10.57 9.91
N TYR A 325 9.12 9.33 9.64
CA TYR A 325 9.86 8.44 8.77
C TYR A 325 10.09 9.01 7.38
N VAL A 326 9.08 9.68 6.81
CA VAL A 326 9.17 10.27 5.47
C VAL A 326 9.68 11.73 5.45
N GLY A 327 10.04 12.29 6.61
CA GLY A 327 10.56 13.67 6.72
C GLY A 327 9.51 14.76 6.51
N MET A 328 8.23 14.47 6.75
CA MET A 328 7.15 15.45 6.67
C MET A 328 7.04 16.31 7.95
N ALA A 329 7.22 15.67 9.12
CA ALA A 329 7.18 16.35 10.42
C ALA A 329 8.39 17.29 10.58
N ASN A 330 8.16 18.45 11.21
CA ASN A 330 9.25 19.32 11.63
C ASN A 330 9.90 18.83 12.95
N HIS A 331 11.00 19.47 13.38
CA HIS A 331 11.72 19.06 14.59
C HIS A 331 10.87 19.13 15.84
N GLU A 332 10.08 20.20 16.03
CA GLU A 332 9.20 20.36 17.18
C GLU A 332 8.13 19.25 17.25
N GLN A 333 7.52 18.94 16.09
CA GLN A 333 6.54 17.85 16.00
C GLN A 333 7.18 16.49 16.26
N ALA A 334 8.40 16.27 15.77
CA ALA A 334 9.16 15.04 16.01
C ALA A 334 9.46 14.85 17.51
N ASP A 335 9.94 15.90 18.18
CA ASP A 335 10.24 15.87 19.61
C ASP A 335 8.97 15.60 20.44
N ARG A 336 7.87 16.28 20.14
CA ARG A 336 6.60 16.11 20.85
C ARG A 336 6.04 14.70 20.68
N LEU A 337 6.09 14.18 19.45
CA LEU A 337 5.60 12.83 19.15
C LEU A 337 6.47 11.75 19.83
N ALA A 338 7.79 11.92 19.85
CA ALA A 338 8.70 10.99 20.53
C ALA A 338 8.39 10.89 22.04
N VAL A 339 8.11 11.99 22.69
CA VAL A 339 7.71 12.03 24.13
C VAL A 339 6.35 11.34 24.32
N SER A 340 5.36 11.66 23.49
CA SER A 340 3.99 11.10 23.63
C SER A 340 3.95 9.60 23.33
N TYR A 341 4.89 9.07 22.52
CA TYR A 341 4.95 7.65 22.18
C TYR A 341 5.63 6.80 23.26
N THR A 342 6.44 7.42 24.12
CA THR A 342 7.20 6.73 25.18
C THR A 342 6.49 6.73 26.54
N HIS A 343 5.39 7.43 26.67
CA HIS A 343 4.54 7.55 27.87
C HIS A 343 3.11 7.07 27.59
#